data_e37182e4045550ea17d3cc3d91ba96b3
#
_entry.id   e37182e4045550ea17d3cc3d91ba96b3
#
_cell.length_a   1.000
_cell.length_b   1.000
_cell.length_c   1.000
_cell.angle_alpha   90.00
_cell.angle_beta   90.00
_cell.angle_gamma   90.00
#
_symmetry.space_group_name_H-M   'P 1'
#
loop_
_entity.id
_entity.type
_entity.pdbx_description
1 polymer ?
#
loop_
_entity_poly.entity_id
_entity_poly.type
_entity_poly.pdbx_seq_one_letter_code
_entity_poly.pdbx_strand_id
1 'polypeptide(L)'
;VPDPRTLAVAAVAKAARPSKRWKAWDHDRELIARHAAQLRVAWRAQWPSAESLTRAWRHDHPHTKATRKDRDQALIAALVVFLWRHLRPADRTLAALTAALMEARQLGQTSALQAIADAGLATPAGTQALTAMETARAATVAANAAGRLQTSTGVRIQQMAAGLSDVAAAATDDELTAAFEAQLNNGTWIDVVLSAEGWQQVNDAAAVAYDWAAIPFVEWVTATDDGVCIECQQYADWDVIPADPGFPLDPPLHPRCRCAVLPATPPDWALTGAITDV
;
A
#
# COMPACT_ATOMS: atom_id res chain seq x y z
N VAL A 1 26.92 -18.97 3.50
CA VAL A 1 26.21 -17.71 3.86
C VAL A 1 27.26 -16.76 4.40
N PRO A 2 27.42 -15.53 3.84
CA PRO A 2 28.40 -14.56 4.35
C PRO A 2 28.15 -14.25 5.82
N ASP A 3 29.23 -14.00 6.58
CA ASP A 3 29.13 -13.59 7.97
C ASP A 3 28.24 -12.33 8.09
N PRO A 4 27.24 -12.33 8.99
CA PRO A 4 26.38 -11.17 9.23
C PRO A 4 27.14 -9.85 9.49
N ARG A 5 28.35 -9.92 10.04
CA ARG A 5 29.21 -8.75 10.28
C ARG A 5 29.80 -8.19 9.00
N THR A 6 30.17 -9.06 8.07
CA THR A 6 30.69 -8.67 6.74
C THR A 6 29.56 -8.02 5.91
N LEU A 7 28.34 -8.55 6.02
CA LEU A 7 27.15 -7.96 5.40
C LEU A 7 26.84 -6.58 5.98
N ALA A 8 26.92 -6.41 7.30
CA ALA A 8 26.65 -5.12 7.95
C ALA A 8 27.64 -4.02 7.51
N VAL A 9 28.94 -4.34 7.33
CA VAL A 9 29.94 -3.37 6.89
C VAL A 9 29.74 -3.00 5.41
N ALA A 10 29.39 -3.96 4.56
CA ALA A 10 29.07 -3.70 3.16
C ALA A 10 27.78 -2.85 3.01
N ALA A 11 26.78 -3.07 3.88
CA ALA A 11 25.54 -2.33 3.94
C ALA A 11 25.76 -0.83 4.22
N VAL A 12 26.58 -0.50 5.22
CA VAL A 12 26.91 0.89 5.56
C VAL A 12 27.62 1.60 4.40
N ALA A 13 28.46 0.90 3.66
CA ALA A 13 29.17 1.46 2.51
C ALA A 13 28.24 1.65 1.28
N LYS A 14 27.22 0.79 1.14
CA LYS A 14 26.26 0.83 0.02
C LYS A 14 25.13 1.85 0.26
N ALA A 15 24.68 2.02 1.49
CA ALA A 15 23.67 3.03 1.87
C ALA A 15 24.08 4.46 1.54
N ALA A 16 25.40 4.72 1.40
CA ALA A 16 25.96 6.02 1.02
C ALA A 16 25.88 6.33 -0.49
N ARG A 17 25.42 5.39 -1.33
CA ARG A 17 25.31 5.61 -2.78
C ARG A 17 23.85 5.46 -3.23
N PRO A 18 23.12 6.58 -3.47
CA PRO A 18 21.82 6.49 -4.11
C PRO A 18 22.02 5.82 -5.47
N SER A 19 21.42 4.65 -5.66
CA SER A 19 21.52 3.95 -6.93
C SER A 19 20.92 4.83 -8.02
N LYS A 20 21.63 5.01 -9.15
CA LYS A 20 21.13 5.76 -10.32
C LYS A 20 19.78 5.17 -10.80
N ARG A 21 19.52 3.91 -10.51
CA ARG A 21 18.33 3.15 -10.84
C ARG A 21 17.10 3.59 -10.05
N TRP A 22 17.27 4.06 -8.81
CA TRP A 22 16.15 4.56 -8.01
C TRP A 22 15.42 5.74 -8.66
N LYS A 23 16.12 6.58 -9.40
CA LYS A 23 15.51 7.73 -10.09
C LYS A 23 14.43 7.35 -11.10
N ALA A 24 14.50 6.16 -11.69
CA ALA A 24 13.47 5.68 -12.59
C ALA A 24 12.13 5.48 -11.87
N TRP A 25 12.17 5.13 -10.57
CA TRP A 25 10.98 4.89 -9.75
C TRP A 25 10.47 6.13 -8.99
N ASP A 26 11.23 7.24 -9.00
CA ASP A 26 10.76 8.50 -8.43
C ASP A 26 9.48 9.00 -9.12
N HIS A 27 9.40 8.83 -10.44
CA HIS A 27 8.21 9.17 -11.20
C HIS A 27 6.98 8.33 -10.78
N ASP A 28 7.18 7.04 -10.59
CA ASP A 28 6.12 6.10 -10.17
C ASP A 28 5.64 6.46 -8.76
N ARG A 29 6.56 6.80 -7.87
CA ARG A 29 6.27 7.30 -6.53
C ARG A 29 5.41 8.56 -6.54
N GLU A 30 5.79 9.54 -7.37
CA GLU A 30 5.02 10.79 -7.50
C GLU A 30 3.61 10.54 -8.04
N LEU A 31 3.46 9.65 -9.01
CA LEU A 31 2.17 9.30 -9.57
C LEU A 31 1.29 8.60 -8.53
N ILE A 32 1.81 7.61 -7.83
CA ILE A 32 1.07 6.91 -6.75
C ILE A 32 0.65 7.89 -5.65
N ALA A 33 1.55 8.78 -5.22
CA ALA A 33 1.25 9.80 -4.22
C ALA A 33 0.15 10.76 -4.70
N ARG A 34 0.17 11.15 -5.97
CA ARG A 34 -0.85 12.00 -6.59
C ARG A 34 -2.21 11.30 -6.62
N HIS A 35 -2.27 10.05 -7.04
CA HIS A 35 -3.51 9.27 -7.04
C HIS A 35 -4.06 9.07 -5.63
N ALA A 36 -3.21 8.74 -4.67
CA ALA A 36 -3.61 8.62 -3.28
C ALA A 36 -4.21 9.93 -2.74
N ALA A 37 -3.59 11.08 -3.05
CA ALA A 37 -4.09 12.39 -2.66
C ALA A 37 -5.45 12.71 -3.31
N GLN A 38 -5.60 12.44 -4.61
CA GLN A 38 -6.86 12.66 -5.33
C GLN A 38 -7.98 11.79 -4.79
N LEU A 39 -7.74 10.51 -4.56
CA LEU A 39 -8.70 9.58 -3.99
C LEU A 39 -9.10 9.96 -2.56
N ARG A 40 -8.13 10.40 -1.75
CA ARG A 40 -8.42 10.93 -0.41
C ARG A 40 -9.37 12.13 -0.47
N VAL A 41 -9.08 13.09 -1.35
CA VAL A 41 -9.94 14.28 -1.52
C VAL A 41 -11.35 13.86 -1.96
N ALA A 42 -11.46 13.01 -2.97
CA ALA A 42 -12.71 12.51 -3.50
C ALA A 42 -13.52 11.73 -2.45
N TRP A 43 -12.86 10.95 -1.60
CA TRP A 43 -13.52 10.20 -0.56
C TRP A 43 -13.95 11.09 0.59
N ARG A 44 -13.08 11.98 1.09
CA ARG A 44 -13.43 12.94 2.14
C ARG A 44 -14.57 13.86 1.74
N ALA A 45 -14.66 14.27 0.48
CA ALA A 45 -15.76 15.08 -0.02
C ALA A 45 -17.13 14.41 0.06
N GLN A 46 -17.17 13.11 0.33
CA GLN A 46 -18.42 12.35 0.53
C GLN A 46 -18.82 12.24 1.99
N TRP A 47 -17.92 12.57 2.92
CA TRP A 47 -18.20 12.46 4.34
C TRP A 47 -19.09 13.61 4.80
N PRO A 48 -20.08 13.33 5.65
CA PRO A 48 -20.85 14.37 6.29
C PRO A 48 -19.94 15.23 7.19
N SER A 49 -20.33 16.46 7.45
CA SER A 49 -19.69 17.25 8.48
C SER A 49 -19.90 16.62 9.87
N ALA A 50 -19.00 16.91 10.81
CA ALA A 50 -19.12 16.44 12.18
C ALA A 50 -20.45 16.85 12.82
N GLU A 51 -20.92 18.08 12.57
CA GLU A 51 -22.22 18.57 13.02
C GLU A 51 -23.39 17.75 12.44
N SER A 52 -23.30 17.37 11.15
CA SER A 52 -24.31 16.52 10.52
C SER A 52 -24.32 15.12 11.13
N LEU A 53 -23.14 14.56 11.44
CA LEU A 53 -23.02 13.28 12.14
C LEU A 53 -23.58 13.38 13.56
N THR A 54 -23.29 14.44 14.29
CA THR A 54 -23.84 14.68 15.65
C THR A 54 -25.37 14.72 15.62
N ARG A 55 -25.96 15.50 14.72
CA ARG A 55 -27.42 15.58 14.57
C ARG A 55 -28.05 14.24 14.22
N ALA A 56 -27.45 13.52 13.25
CA ALA A 56 -27.93 12.20 12.85
C ALA A 56 -27.83 11.19 14.00
N TRP A 57 -26.71 11.20 14.72
CA TRP A 57 -26.50 10.34 15.87
C TRP A 57 -27.56 10.59 16.97
N ARG A 58 -27.78 11.84 17.33
CA ARG A 58 -28.78 12.23 18.34
C ARG A 58 -30.22 11.90 17.93
N HIS A 59 -30.51 12.03 16.64
CA HIS A 59 -31.81 11.62 16.11
C HIS A 59 -32.06 10.11 16.25
N ASP A 60 -31.07 9.30 15.87
CA ASP A 60 -31.17 7.84 15.89
C ASP A 60 -31.01 7.25 17.31
N HIS A 61 -30.35 7.97 18.20
CA HIS A 61 -30.00 7.54 19.57
C HIS A 61 -30.37 8.62 20.60
N PRO A 62 -31.64 8.91 20.82
CA PRO A 62 -32.06 9.82 21.86
C PRO A 62 -31.63 9.28 23.22
N HIS A 63 -31.23 10.19 24.14
CA HIS A 63 -30.63 9.88 25.45
C HIS A 63 -31.40 8.78 26.21
N THR A 64 -30.88 7.58 26.23
CA THR A 64 -31.42 6.45 26.99
C THR A 64 -30.62 6.24 28.27
N LYS A 65 -31.35 6.14 29.38
CA LYS A 65 -30.77 5.84 30.72
C LYS A 65 -30.48 4.34 30.84
N ALA A 66 -29.41 3.85 30.20
CA ALA A 66 -28.97 2.47 30.35
C ALA A 66 -27.81 2.31 31.35
N THR A 67 -27.56 1.14 31.93
CA THR A 67 -26.51 0.90 32.91
C THR A 67 -25.11 0.87 32.25
N ARG A 68 -24.04 1.20 32.99
CA ARG A 68 -22.70 1.53 32.45
C ARG A 68 -22.03 0.36 31.68
N LYS A 69 -22.20 -0.87 32.09
CA LYS A 69 -21.48 -2.03 31.52
C LYS A 69 -22.10 -2.60 30.25
N ASP A 70 -23.42 -2.59 30.15
CA ASP A 70 -24.13 -3.06 28.95
C ASP A 70 -24.16 -1.99 27.85
N ARG A 71 -23.84 -0.73 28.22
CA ARG A 71 -23.77 0.41 27.30
C ARG A 71 -22.60 0.32 26.36
N ASP A 72 -21.42 -0.08 26.85
CA ASP A 72 -20.17 0.14 26.10
C ASP A 72 -20.14 -0.72 24.85
N GLN A 73 -20.46 -2.01 24.92
CA GLN A 73 -20.48 -2.87 23.75
C GLN A 73 -21.63 -2.58 22.79
N ALA A 74 -22.84 -2.36 23.31
CA ALA A 74 -23.99 -2.01 22.49
C ALA A 74 -23.82 -0.65 21.83
N LEU A 75 -23.23 0.31 22.55
CA LEU A 75 -22.93 1.64 22.04
C LEU A 75 -21.84 1.61 20.96
N ILE A 76 -20.75 0.87 21.17
CA ILE A 76 -19.71 0.67 20.15
C ILE A 76 -20.32 0.00 18.91
N ALA A 77 -21.15 -1.03 19.07
CA ALA A 77 -21.81 -1.68 17.94
C ALA A 77 -22.73 -0.72 17.18
N ALA A 78 -23.50 0.09 17.88
CA ALA A 78 -24.34 1.11 17.25
C ALA A 78 -23.53 2.18 16.52
N LEU A 79 -22.42 2.66 17.11
CA LEU A 79 -21.48 3.58 16.47
C LEU A 79 -20.82 2.97 15.23
N VAL A 80 -20.45 1.71 15.26
CA VAL A 80 -19.90 1.00 14.09
C VAL A 80 -20.90 0.99 12.95
N VAL A 81 -22.14 0.61 13.21
CA VAL A 81 -23.21 0.57 12.18
C VAL A 81 -23.48 1.98 11.64
N PHE A 82 -23.57 2.97 12.53
CA PHE A 82 -23.79 4.36 12.18
C PHE A 82 -22.65 4.91 11.30
N LEU A 83 -21.39 4.78 11.74
CA LEU A 83 -20.23 5.26 11.00
C LEU A 83 -20.07 4.54 9.67
N TRP A 84 -20.31 3.23 9.61
CA TRP A 84 -20.28 2.48 8.36
C TRP A 84 -21.28 3.02 7.34
N ARG A 85 -22.51 3.32 7.78
CA ARG A 85 -23.53 3.90 6.90
C ARG A 85 -23.08 5.22 6.28
N HIS A 86 -22.36 6.05 7.03
CA HIS A 86 -21.99 7.40 6.62
C HIS A 86 -20.59 7.54 5.99
N LEU A 87 -19.65 6.66 6.33
CA LEU A 87 -18.24 6.79 5.93
C LEU A 87 -17.76 5.72 4.96
N ARG A 88 -18.56 4.70 4.67
CA ARG A 88 -18.16 3.67 3.69
C ARG A 88 -17.85 4.30 2.33
N PRO A 89 -16.88 3.74 1.58
CA PRO A 89 -16.63 4.22 0.23
C PRO A 89 -17.87 4.04 -0.65
N ALA A 90 -18.31 5.10 -1.32
CA ALA A 90 -19.37 5.00 -2.31
C ALA A 90 -18.86 4.35 -3.59
N ASP A 91 -19.75 3.80 -4.43
CA ASP A 91 -19.41 3.12 -5.68
C ASP A 91 -18.53 3.98 -6.61
N ARG A 92 -18.76 5.29 -6.66
CA ARG A 92 -17.93 6.23 -7.42
C ARG A 92 -16.50 6.30 -6.90
N THR A 93 -16.28 6.19 -5.57
CA THR A 93 -14.95 6.16 -4.97
C THR A 93 -14.24 4.84 -5.30
N LEU A 94 -14.98 3.73 -5.24
CA LEU A 94 -14.45 2.42 -5.63
C LEU A 94 -14.11 2.37 -7.12
N ALA A 95 -14.93 2.97 -7.97
CA ALA A 95 -14.63 3.09 -9.41
C ALA A 95 -13.38 3.94 -9.67
N ALA A 96 -13.21 5.08 -8.98
CA ALA A 96 -12.02 5.91 -9.08
C ALA A 96 -10.77 5.18 -8.55
N LEU A 97 -10.89 4.45 -7.46
CA LEU A 97 -9.82 3.59 -6.96
C LEU A 97 -9.43 2.55 -7.99
N THR A 98 -10.39 1.85 -8.56
CA THR A 98 -10.17 0.85 -9.61
C THR A 98 -9.37 1.43 -10.78
N ALA A 99 -9.78 2.59 -11.29
CA ALA A 99 -9.09 3.27 -12.39
C ALA A 99 -7.63 3.63 -12.01
N ALA A 100 -7.42 4.18 -10.83
CA ALA A 100 -6.08 4.54 -10.35
C ALA A 100 -5.17 3.32 -10.16
N LEU A 101 -5.71 2.19 -9.69
CA LEU A 101 -4.93 0.94 -9.53
C LEU A 101 -4.60 0.29 -10.88
N MET A 102 -5.49 0.41 -11.86
CA MET A 102 -5.21 -0.04 -13.23
C MET A 102 -4.08 0.79 -13.86
N GLU A 103 -4.09 2.11 -13.65
CA GLU A 103 -3.01 2.99 -14.11
C GLU A 103 -1.69 2.68 -13.41
N ALA A 104 -1.69 2.48 -12.09
CA ALA A 104 -0.52 2.07 -11.34
C ALA A 104 0.06 0.73 -11.85
N ARG A 105 -0.80 -0.22 -12.20
CA ARG A 105 -0.39 -1.50 -12.76
C ARG A 105 0.23 -1.36 -14.14
N GLN A 106 -0.36 -0.55 -15.02
CA GLN A 106 0.19 -0.26 -16.34
C GLN A 106 1.55 0.44 -16.23
N LEU A 107 1.69 1.35 -15.28
CA LEU A 107 2.94 2.02 -14.98
C LEU A 107 4.01 1.01 -14.56
N GLY A 108 3.72 0.13 -13.60
CA GLY A 108 4.64 -0.90 -13.13
C GLY A 108 5.14 -1.79 -14.26
N GLN A 109 4.26 -2.21 -15.18
CA GLN A 109 4.64 -2.96 -16.37
C GLN A 109 5.58 -2.16 -17.26
N THR A 110 5.26 -0.90 -17.53
CA THR A 110 6.07 -0.03 -18.40
C THR A 110 7.46 0.22 -17.79
N SER A 111 7.51 0.53 -16.51
CA SER A 111 8.75 0.75 -15.76
C SER A 111 9.61 -0.51 -15.71
N ALA A 112 8.99 -1.68 -15.56
CA ALA A 112 9.69 -2.95 -15.57
C ALA A 112 10.33 -3.26 -16.94
N LEU A 113 9.60 -3.07 -18.04
CA LEU A 113 10.13 -3.26 -19.39
C LEU A 113 11.28 -2.28 -19.68
N GLN A 114 11.16 -1.03 -19.23
CA GLN A 114 12.25 -0.06 -19.34
C GLN A 114 13.47 -0.49 -18.51
N ALA A 115 13.27 -0.96 -17.28
CA ALA A 115 14.34 -1.43 -16.42
C ALA A 115 15.07 -2.66 -17.01
N ILE A 116 14.36 -3.57 -17.67
CA ILE A 116 14.95 -4.69 -18.43
C ILE A 116 15.87 -4.16 -19.54
N ALA A 117 15.38 -3.20 -20.33
CA ALA A 117 16.16 -2.61 -21.42
C ALA A 117 17.39 -1.86 -20.88
N ASP A 118 17.25 -1.09 -19.80
CA ASP A 118 18.34 -0.34 -19.16
C ASP A 118 19.41 -1.24 -18.55
N ALA A 119 19.02 -2.45 -18.13
CA ALA A 119 19.94 -3.50 -17.68
C ALA A 119 20.67 -4.20 -18.83
N GLY A 120 20.36 -3.87 -20.09
CA GLY A 120 20.91 -4.52 -21.27
C GLY A 120 20.41 -5.95 -21.48
N LEU A 121 19.33 -6.31 -20.83
CA LEU A 121 18.68 -7.62 -20.95
C LEU A 121 17.72 -7.63 -22.15
N ALA A 122 17.51 -8.81 -22.74
CA ALA A 122 16.64 -8.92 -23.89
C ALA A 122 15.19 -8.60 -23.52
N THR A 123 14.59 -7.63 -24.20
CA THR A 123 13.16 -7.37 -24.07
C THR A 123 12.37 -8.56 -24.61
N PRO A 124 11.43 -9.12 -23.85
CA PRO A 124 10.72 -10.32 -24.27
C PRO A 124 9.91 -10.08 -25.53
N ALA A 125 9.88 -11.07 -26.40
CA ALA A 125 8.94 -11.09 -27.52
C ALA A 125 7.51 -11.18 -26.98
N GLY A 126 6.56 -10.49 -27.62
CA GLY A 126 5.15 -10.60 -27.25
C GLY A 126 4.69 -9.66 -26.13
N THR A 127 5.29 -8.49 -25.97
CA THR A 127 4.84 -7.45 -25.03
C THR A 127 3.36 -7.10 -25.16
N GLN A 128 2.79 -7.24 -26.36
CA GLN A 128 1.34 -7.07 -26.58
C GLN A 128 0.51 -8.14 -25.86
N ALA A 129 0.97 -9.39 -25.87
CA ALA A 129 0.31 -10.49 -25.17
C ALA A 129 0.39 -10.28 -23.64
N LEU A 130 1.52 -9.82 -23.12
CA LEU A 130 1.68 -9.42 -21.73
C LEU A 130 0.68 -8.31 -21.36
N THR A 131 0.57 -7.26 -22.16
CA THR A 131 -0.37 -6.16 -21.93
C THR A 131 -1.82 -6.64 -21.95
N ALA A 132 -2.19 -7.54 -22.88
CA ALA A 132 -3.53 -8.11 -22.95
C ALA A 132 -3.84 -8.96 -21.70
N MET A 133 -2.90 -9.78 -21.24
CA MET A 133 -3.03 -10.58 -20.03
C MET A 133 -3.19 -9.70 -18.78
N GLU A 134 -2.38 -8.67 -18.63
CA GLU A 134 -2.46 -7.73 -17.52
C GLU A 134 -3.78 -6.94 -17.53
N THR A 135 -4.28 -6.55 -18.71
CA THR A 135 -5.60 -5.92 -18.84
C THR A 135 -6.72 -6.86 -18.41
N ALA A 136 -6.65 -8.13 -18.76
CA ALA A 136 -7.63 -9.13 -18.33
C ALA A 136 -7.60 -9.36 -16.81
N ARG A 137 -6.43 -9.34 -16.19
CA ARG A 137 -6.25 -9.45 -14.73
C ARG A 137 -6.74 -8.22 -13.96
N ALA A 138 -6.68 -7.04 -14.56
CA ALA A 138 -6.93 -5.77 -13.90
C ALA A 138 -8.29 -5.70 -13.20
N ALA A 139 -9.35 -6.28 -13.78
CA ALA A 139 -10.67 -6.30 -13.17
C ALA A 139 -10.70 -7.10 -11.86
N THR A 140 -10.06 -8.27 -11.83
CA THR A 140 -9.97 -9.10 -10.62
C THR A 140 -9.12 -8.43 -9.54
N VAL A 141 -8.01 -7.83 -9.94
CA VAL A 141 -7.11 -7.10 -9.05
C VAL A 141 -7.83 -5.90 -8.42
N ALA A 142 -8.56 -5.15 -9.23
CA ALA A 142 -9.33 -4.00 -8.76
C ALA A 142 -10.44 -4.40 -7.77
N ALA A 143 -11.13 -5.52 -8.04
CA ALA A 143 -12.14 -6.05 -7.12
C ALA A 143 -11.53 -6.46 -5.77
N ASN A 144 -10.36 -7.11 -5.80
CA ASN A 144 -9.64 -7.52 -4.59
C ASN A 144 -9.16 -6.29 -3.79
N ALA A 145 -8.63 -5.27 -4.45
CA ALA A 145 -8.20 -4.03 -3.80
C ALA A 145 -9.39 -3.26 -3.19
N ALA A 146 -10.53 -3.22 -3.88
CA ALA A 146 -11.76 -2.65 -3.33
C ALA A 146 -12.21 -3.41 -2.06
N GLY A 147 -12.12 -4.74 -2.06
CA GLY A 147 -12.39 -5.57 -0.87
C GLY A 147 -11.44 -5.25 0.29
N ARG A 148 -10.14 -5.12 0.02
CA ARG A 148 -9.15 -4.72 1.05
C ARG A 148 -9.42 -3.33 1.59
N LEU A 149 -9.78 -2.36 0.74
CA LEU A 149 -10.15 -1.02 1.16
C LEU A 149 -11.38 -1.03 2.08
N GLN A 150 -12.40 -1.81 1.73
CA GLN A 150 -13.59 -1.97 2.57
C GLN A 150 -13.24 -2.59 3.93
N THR A 151 -12.39 -3.62 3.95
CA THR A 151 -11.92 -4.26 5.19
C THR A 151 -11.14 -3.27 6.06
N SER A 152 -10.19 -2.54 5.48
CA SER A 152 -9.39 -1.51 6.19
C SER A 152 -10.28 -0.39 6.73
N THR A 153 -11.30 0.01 5.96
CA THR A 153 -12.31 0.98 6.41
C THR A 153 -13.10 0.43 7.60
N GLY A 154 -13.50 -0.85 7.56
CA GLY A 154 -14.18 -1.51 8.67
C GLY A 154 -13.36 -1.49 9.96
N VAL A 155 -12.09 -1.84 9.89
CA VAL A 155 -11.16 -1.77 11.03
C VAL A 155 -11.06 -0.35 11.57
N ARG A 156 -10.90 0.63 10.69
CA ARG A 156 -10.81 2.04 11.12
C ARG A 156 -12.09 2.54 11.77
N ILE A 157 -13.25 2.18 11.23
CA ILE A 157 -14.54 2.51 11.81
C ILE A 157 -14.69 1.91 13.21
N GLN A 158 -14.25 0.69 13.44
CA GLN A 158 -14.23 0.08 14.78
C GLN A 158 -13.36 0.87 15.76
N GLN A 159 -12.17 1.31 15.33
CA GLN A 159 -11.29 2.16 16.14
C GLN A 159 -11.92 3.52 16.46
N MET A 160 -12.57 4.14 15.47
CA MET A 160 -13.29 5.40 15.66
C MET A 160 -14.46 5.23 16.64
N ALA A 161 -15.24 4.16 16.49
CA ALA A 161 -16.36 3.85 17.38
C ALA A 161 -15.90 3.63 18.83
N ALA A 162 -14.78 2.92 19.02
CA ALA A 162 -14.17 2.75 20.34
C ALA A 162 -13.74 4.10 20.95
N GLY A 163 -13.07 4.96 20.16
CA GLY A 163 -12.66 6.30 20.62
C GLY A 163 -13.81 7.28 20.85
N LEU A 164 -14.97 7.05 20.24
CA LEU A 164 -16.15 7.89 20.43
C LEU A 164 -17.08 7.41 21.56
N SER A 165 -16.94 6.16 22.02
CA SER A 165 -17.89 5.53 22.94
C SER A 165 -18.06 6.30 24.25
N ASP A 166 -16.97 6.82 24.82
CA ASP A 166 -17.00 7.56 26.09
C ASP A 166 -17.73 8.91 25.94
N VAL A 167 -17.56 9.56 24.78
CA VAL A 167 -18.14 10.88 24.50
C VAL A 167 -19.59 10.75 24.05
N ALA A 168 -19.93 9.76 23.20
CA ALA A 168 -21.24 9.59 22.61
C ALA A 168 -22.36 9.34 23.64
N ALA A 169 -22.00 8.78 24.81
CA ALA A 169 -22.96 8.43 25.86
C ALA A 169 -23.39 9.61 26.75
N ALA A 170 -22.50 10.56 27.01
CA ALA A 170 -22.67 11.54 28.08
C ALA A 170 -22.39 13.00 27.66
N ALA A 171 -21.81 13.21 26.49
CA ALA A 171 -21.34 14.53 26.05
C ALA A 171 -22.49 15.44 25.57
N THR A 172 -22.23 16.74 25.64
CA THR A 172 -23.00 17.75 24.93
C THR A 172 -22.85 17.58 23.40
N ASP A 173 -23.68 18.23 22.62
CA ASP A 173 -23.58 18.17 21.16
C ASP A 173 -22.27 18.80 20.66
N ASP A 174 -21.76 19.83 21.33
CA ASP A 174 -20.48 20.46 20.98
C ASP A 174 -19.30 19.52 21.24
N GLU A 175 -19.29 18.82 22.37
CA GLU A 175 -18.25 17.83 22.70
C GLU A 175 -18.28 16.65 21.73
N LEU A 176 -19.47 16.18 21.36
CA LEU A 176 -19.62 15.10 20.41
C LEU A 176 -19.20 15.53 18.99
N THR A 177 -19.53 16.75 18.59
CA THR A 177 -19.10 17.34 17.33
C THR A 177 -17.57 17.43 17.27
N ALA A 178 -16.92 17.96 18.32
CA ALA A 178 -15.48 18.04 18.41
C ALA A 178 -14.82 16.65 18.37
N ALA A 179 -15.42 15.64 18.99
CA ALA A 179 -14.94 14.27 18.93
C ALA A 179 -15.04 13.66 17.53
N PHE A 180 -16.15 13.88 16.81
CA PHE A 180 -16.26 13.48 15.40
C PHE A 180 -15.22 14.18 14.53
N GLU A 181 -15.03 15.50 14.71
CA GLU A 181 -14.01 16.25 13.96
C GLU A 181 -12.60 15.68 14.19
N ALA A 182 -12.22 15.39 15.42
CA ALA A 182 -10.95 14.81 15.75
C ALA A 182 -10.73 13.45 15.06
N GLN A 183 -11.76 12.60 15.02
CA GLN A 183 -11.68 11.31 14.35
C GLN A 183 -11.64 11.43 12.82
N LEU A 184 -12.41 12.34 12.24
CA LEU A 184 -12.43 12.59 10.79
C LEU A 184 -11.12 13.24 10.30
N ASN A 185 -10.54 14.12 11.10
CA ASN A 185 -9.28 14.80 10.75
C ASN A 185 -8.05 13.90 10.87
N ASN A 186 -8.13 12.80 11.62
CA ASN A 186 -7.08 11.79 11.67
C ASN A 186 -7.10 10.88 10.41
N GLY A 187 -6.92 11.51 9.23
CA GLY A 187 -7.13 10.86 7.92
C GLY A 187 -5.87 10.28 7.28
N THR A 188 -4.73 10.23 8.00
CA THR A 188 -3.47 9.68 7.46
C THR A 188 -3.55 8.19 7.09
N TRP A 189 -4.47 7.45 7.69
CA TRP A 189 -4.69 6.05 7.38
C TRP A 189 -5.18 5.81 5.94
N ILE A 190 -5.97 6.75 5.37
CA ILE A 190 -6.43 6.68 3.97
C ILE A 190 -5.21 6.72 3.04
N ASP A 191 -4.29 7.65 3.30
CA ASP A 191 -3.06 7.77 2.49
C ASP A 191 -2.22 6.51 2.57
N VAL A 192 -2.11 5.92 3.77
CA VAL A 192 -1.36 4.68 3.98
C VAL A 192 -1.96 3.54 3.17
N VAL A 193 -3.28 3.36 3.23
CA VAL A 193 -3.96 2.28 2.50
C VAL A 193 -3.85 2.50 0.98
N LEU A 194 -4.16 3.71 0.50
CA LEU A 194 -4.14 4.00 -0.93
C LEU A 194 -2.73 3.93 -1.53
N SER A 195 -1.73 4.40 -0.79
CA SER A 195 -0.33 4.28 -1.22
C SER A 195 0.13 2.82 -1.23
N ALA A 196 -0.20 2.03 -0.21
CA ALA A 196 0.14 0.61 -0.16
C ALA A 196 -0.48 -0.16 -1.33
N GLU A 197 -1.77 0.07 -1.62
CA GLU A 197 -2.44 -0.57 -2.75
C GLU A 197 -1.83 -0.16 -4.10
N GLY A 198 -1.48 1.12 -4.28
CA GLY A 198 -0.82 1.61 -5.48
C GLY A 198 0.55 0.94 -5.70
N TRP A 199 1.38 0.89 -4.65
CA TRP A 199 2.68 0.22 -4.70
C TRP A 199 2.55 -1.28 -4.95
N GLN A 200 1.57 -1.94 -4.35
CA GLN A 200 1.30 -3.35 -4.62
C GLN A 200 1.05 -3.58 -6.11
N GLN A 201 0.23 -2.72 -6.75
CA GLN A 201 -0.07 -2.88 -8.16
C GLN A 201 1.14 -2.66 -9.07
N VAL A 202 1.98 -1.67 -8.76
CA VAL A 202 3.23 -1.43 -9.50
C VAL A 202 4.16 -2.63 -9.41
N ASN A 203 4.41 -3.14 -8.20
CA ASN A 203 5.33 -4.24 -7.98
C ASN A 203 4.80 -5.57 -8.54
N ASP A 204 3.51 -5.88 -8.37
CA ASP A 204 2.89 -7.07 -8.95
C ASP A 204 3.00 -7.09 -10.49
N ALA A 205 2.80 -5.94 -11.13
CA ALA A 205 2.91 -5.84 -12.58
C ALA A 205 4.37 -5.94 -13.05
N ALA A 206 5.31 -5.39 -12.28
CA ALA A 206 6.73 -5.53 -12.55
C ALA A 206 7.19 -6.98 -12.40
N ALA A 207 6.78 -7.67 -11.34
CA ALA A 207 7.10 -9.08 -11.13
C ALA A 207 6.60 -9.96 -12.29
N VAL A 208 5.37 -9.73 -12.77
CA VAL A 208 4.83 -10.45 -13.95
C VAL A 208 5.65 -10.17 -15.22
N ALA A 209 6.11 -8.93 -15.41
CA ALA A 209 6.96 -8.59 -16.55
C ALA A 209 8.34 -9.26 -16.47
N TYR A 210 8.92 -9.37 -15.27
CA TYR A 210 10.20 -10.06 -15.04
C TYR A 210 10.06 -11.57 -15.24
N ASP A 211 9.00 -12.19 -14.74
CA ASP A 211 8.70 -13.59 -14.97
C ASP A 211 8.50 -13.88 -16.46
N TRP A 212 7.70 -13.05 -17.15
CA TRP A 212 7.51 -13.15 -18.61
C TRP A 212 8.82 -13.03 -19.40
N ALA A 213 9.75 -12.18 -18.95
CA ALA A 213 11.06 -12.00 -19.56
C ALA A 213 12.08 -13.06 -19.12
N ALA A 214 11.70 -14.00 -18.25
CA ALA A 214 12.58 -14.99 -17.64
C ALA A 214 13.84 -14.34 -17.04
N ILE A 215 13.68 -13.24 -16.30
CA ILE A 215 14.75 -12.53 -15.64
C ILE A 215 15.35 -13.42 -14.56
N PRO A 216 16.65 -13.79 -14.63
CA PRO A 216 17.23 -14.76 -13.71
C PRO A 216 17.63 -14.17 -12.35
N PHE A 217 17.87 -12.86 -12.31
CA PHE A 217 18.36 -12.16 -11.11
C PHE A 217 17.67 -10.81 -10.95
N VAL A 218 17.47 -10.46 -9.68
CA VAL A 218 16.83 -9.20 -9.29
C VAL A 218 17.62 -8.53 -8.16
N GLU A 219 17.43 -7.23 -8.02
CA GLU A 219 17.99 -6.40 -6.94
C GLU A 219 16.82 -5.77 -6.17
N TRP A 220 16.87 -5.85 -4.84
CA TRP A 220 15.91 -5.14 -3.98
C TRP A 220 16.36 -3.69 -3.79
N VAL A 221 15.52 -2.75 -4.13
CA VAL A 221 15.79 -1.32 -3.96
C VAL A 221 14.82 -0.69 -2.97
N THR A 222 15.39 0.12 -2.07
CA THR A 222 14.64 0.87 -1.07
C THR A 222 14.58 2.34 -1.46
N ALA A 223 13.64 3.09 -0.88
CA ALA A 223 13.68 4.55 -0.89
C ALA A 223 14.99 5.04 -0.24
N THR A 224 15.49 6.18 -0.70
CA THR A 224 16.78 6.75 -0.25
C THR A 224 16.62 7.70 0.94
N ASP A 225 15.51 7.63 1.67
CA ASP A 225 15.21 8.49 2.80
C ASP A 225 15.22 7.73 4.14
N ASP A 226 15.17 8.47 5.24
CA ASP A 226 15.21 7.94 6.61
C ASP A 226 13.95 7.10 6.99
N GLY A 227 12.98 7.00 6.09
CA GLY A 227 11.74 6.25 6.31
C GLY A 227 11.83 4.77 5.93
N VAL A 228 13.00 4.26 5.55
CA VAL A 228 13.23 2.84 5.25
C VAL A 228 13.31 2.05 6.55
N CYS A 229 12.51 0.99 6.67
CA CYS A 229 12.57 0.13 7.86
C CYS A 229 13.79 -0.82 7.79
N ILE A 230 14.18 -1.35 8.95
CA ILE A 230 15.33 -2.25 9.08
C ILE A 230 15.16 -3.50 8.23
N GLU A 231 13.97 -4.03 8.15
CA GLU A 231 13.66 -5.23 7.34
C GLU A 231 13.89 -4.97 5.85
N CYS A 232 13.34 -3.88 5.32
CA CYS A 232 13.56 -3.49 3.93
C CYS A 232 15.04 -3.21 3.62
N GLN A 233 15.77 -2.63 4.58
CA GLN A 233 17.19 -2.39 4.44
C GLN A 233 17.99 -3.70 4.35
N GLN A 234 17.64 -4.71 5.16
CA GLN A 234 18.29 -6.02 5.12
C GLN A 234 18.18 -6.67 3.73
N TYR A 235 17.02 -6.54 3.05
CA TYR A 235 16.88 -7.06 1.69
C TYR A 235 17.67 -6.27 0.66
N ALA A 236 17.74 -4.95 0.81
CA ALA A 236 18.58 -4.11 -0.05
C ALA A 236 20.08 -4.43 0.09
N ASP A 237 20.48 -4.95 1.26
CA ASP A 237 21.86 -5.33 1.54
C ASP A 237 22.28 -6.68 0.90
N TRP A 238 21.31 -7.46 0.42
CA TRP A 238 21.59 -8.76 -0.21
C TRP A 238 22.18 -8.65 -1.63
N ASP A 239 22.31 -7.45 -2.16
CA ASP A 239 22.82 -7.16 -3.48
C ASP A 239 21.95 -7.77 -4.59
N VAL A 240 22.46 -8.69 -5.38
CA VAL A 240 21.74 -9.37 -6.46
C VAL A 240 21.32 -10.76 -5.97
N ILE A 241 20.03 -11.05 -6.13
CA ILE A 241 19.41 -12.30 -5.70
C ILE A 241 18.81 -13.04 -6.91
N PRO A 242 18.79 -14.39 -6.90
CA PRO A 242 18.04 -15.14 -7.90
C PRO A 242 16.58 -14.77 -7.90
N ALA A 243 16.01 -14.60 -9.08
CA ALA A 243 14.57 -14.41 -9.27
C ALA A 243 13.86 -15.76 -9.19
N ASP A 244 13.92 -16.42 -8.02
CA ASP A 244 13.30 -17.73 -7.77
C ASP A 244 11.87 -17.51 -7.29
N PRO A 245 10.86 -18.24 -7.81
CA PRO A 245 9.50 -18.23 -7.27
C PRO A 245 9.41 -18.65 -5.79
N GLY A 246 10.47 -19.25 -5.22
CA GLY A 246 10.63 -19.51 -3.80
C GLY A 246 11.17 -18.32 -3.00
N PHE A 247 11.55 -17.21 -3.63
CA PHE A 247 11.97 -16.01 -2.91
C PHE A 247 10.73 -15.32 -2.29
N PRO A 248 10.64 -15.29 -0.95
CA PRO A 248 9.34 -15.13 -0.28
C PRO A 248 8.78 -13.71 -0.28
N LEU A 249 9.43 -12.74 -0.96
CA LEU A 249 9.18 -11.35 -0.61
C LEU A 249 9.03 -10.46 -1.84
N ASP A 250 7.76 -10.26 -2.19
CA ASP A 250 7.40 -9.19 -3.12
C ASP A 250 7.08 -7.91 -2.33
N PRO A 251 7.70 -6.75 -2.66
CA PRO A 251 7.30 -5.51 -2.05
C PRO A 251 5.86 -5.13 -2.48
N PRO A 252 5.09 -4.47 -1.63
CA PRO A 252 5.43 -3.93 -0.31
C PRO A 252 5.30 -4.96 0.83
N LEU A 253 6.29 -5.05 1.70
CA LEU A 253 6.27 -5.98 2.86
C LEU A 253 5.34 -5.51 3.99
N HIS A 254 5.07 -4.23 4.07
CA HIS A 254 4.30 -3.60 5.14
C HIS A 254 3.64 -2.30 4.67
N PRO A 255 2.64 -1.79 5.38
CA PRO A 255 2.09 -0.46 5.11
C PRO A 255 3.20 0.60 5.09
N ARG A 256 3.17 1.50 4.10
CA ARG A 256 4.20 2.52 3.82
C ARG A 256 5.54 1.97 3.27
N CYS A 257 5.62 0.70 2.93
CA CYS A 257 6.75 0.20 2.17
C CYS A 257 6.80 0.88 0.79
N ARG A 258 7.99 1.33 0.41
CA ARG A 258 8.23 2.01 -0.88
C ARG A 258 9.37 1.35 -1.63
N CYS A 259 9.57 0.07 -1.37
CA CYS A 259 10.57 -0.74 -2.01
C CYS A 259 10.09 -1.25 -3.36
N ALA A 260 11.03 -1.55 -4.23
CA ALA A 260 10.79 -2.17 -5.52
C ALA A 260 11.84 -3.24 -5.78
N VAL A 261 11.54 -4.13 -6.70
CA VAL A 261 12.48 -5.11 -7.23
C VAL A 261 12.84 -4.71 -8.65
N LEU A 262 14.14 -4.65 -8.96
CA LEU A 262 14.64 -4.32 -10.30
C LEU A 262 15.35 -5.53 -10.91
N PRO A 263 15.34 -5.67 -12.26
CA PRO A 263 16.12 -6.70 -12.92
C PRO A 263 17.60 -6.40 -12.78
N ALA A 264 18.39 -7.43 -12.52
CA ALA A 264 19.83 -7.32 -12.35
C ALA A 264 20.57 -8.23 -13.33
N THR A 265 21.78 -7.80 -13.72
CA THR A 265 22.71 -8.67 -14.46
C THR A 265 23.23 -9.77 -13.54
N PRO A 266 23.47 -10.98 -14.08
CA PRO A 266 24.08 -12.05 -13.30
C PRO A 266 25.36 -11.57 -12.61
N PRO A 267 25.51 -11.82 -11.31
CA PRO A 267 26.76 -11.51 -10.60
C PRO A 267 27.90 -12.44 -11.04
N ASP A 268 29.14 -12.02 -10.84
CA ASP A 268 30.31 -12.77 -11.30
C ASP A 268 30.36 -14.22 -10.81
N TRP A 269 29.89 -14.48 -9.59
CA TRP A 269 29.81 -15.84 -9.04
C TRP A 269 28.84 -16.74 -9.81
N ALA A 270 27.78 -16.19 -10.37
CA ALA A 270 26.82 -16.95 -11.17
C ALA A 270 27.36 -17.27 -12.58
N LEU A 271 28.23 -16.39 -13.11
CA LEU A 271 28.87 -16.57 -14.41
C LEU A 271 30.02 -17.58 -14.36
N THR A 272 30.70 -17.71 -13.22
CA THR A 272 31.88 -18.58 -13.06
C THR A 272 31.54 -20.02 -12.66
N GLY A 273 30.25 -20.33 -12.44
CA GLY A 273 29.83 -21.66 -11.97
C GLY A 273 30.37 -22.04 -10.59
N ALA A 274 30.89 -21.06 -9.85
CA ALA A 274 31.50 -21.27 -8.54
C ALA A 274 30.47 -21.31 -7.41
N ILE A 275 29.34 -22.01 -7.61
CA ILE A 275 28.62 -22.59 -6.48
C ILE A 275 29.38 -23.87 -6.11
N THR A 276 30.50 -23.71 -5.43
CA THR A 276 31.07 -24.83 -4.69
C THR A 276 30.10 -25.10 -3.55
N ASP A 277 29.61 -26.33 -3.53
CA ASP A 277 28.74 -26.92 -2.54
C ASP A 277 29.01 -26.36 -1.12
N VAL A 278 27.95 -25.77 -0.52
CA VAL A 278 27.90 -25.50 0.91
C VAL A 278 26.86 -26.39 1.53
#